data_a3ec650259535f040cc5e420333ce951
#
_entry.id   a3ec650259535f040cc5e420333ce951
#
_cell.length_a   1.000
_cell.length_b   1.000
_cell.length_c   1.000
_cell.angle_alpha   90.00
_cell.angle_beta   90.00
_cell.angle_gamma   90.00
#
_symmetry.space_group_name_H-M   'P 1'
#
loop_
_entity.id
_entity.type
_entity.pdbx_description
1 polymer ?
#
loop_
_entity_poly.entity_id
_entity_poly.type
_entity_poly.pdbx_seq_one_letter_code
_entity_poly.pdbx_strand_id
1 'polypeptide(L)'
;MKTLIITHSFTPPPLKKINQGLAELTSDLDPDESNFLKLVTERDEFIQNYLLTLQDHDKVNFVSAELKVNGALVAYAQESFKASLKQLTHLVRGRKALKKYK
;
A
#
# COMPACT_ATOMS: atom_id res chain seq x y z
N MET A 1 17.82 -10.39 0.57
CA MET A 1 16.91 -9.23 0.64
C MET A 1 15.48 -9.66 0.39
N LYS A 2 14.57 -9.09 1.14
CA LYS A 2 13.14 -9.36 0.94
C LYS A 2 12.56 -8.31 0.00
N THR A 3 11.92 -8.78 -1.06
CA THR A 3 11.11 -7.92 -1.91
C THR A 3 9.65 -8.08 -1.49
N LEU A 4 8.96 -6.98 -1.24
CA LEU A 4 7.56 -7.02 -0.85
C LEU A 4 6.70 -7.46 -2.04
N ILE A 5 5.79 -8.39 -1.77
CA ILE A 5 4.80 -8.82 -2.76
C ILE A 5 3.53 -8.05 -2.46
N ILE A 6 3.27 -7.02 -3.27
CA ILE A 6 2.15 -6.11 -3.05
C ILE A 6 1.19 -6.03 -4.23
N THR A 7 1.42 -6.83 -5.26
CA THR A 7 0.51 -6.97 -6.39
C THR A 7 -0.29 -8.26 -6.22
N HIS A 8 -1.58 -8.20 -6.49
CA HIS A 8 -2.49 -9.34 -6.36
C HIS A 8 -3.45 -9.39 -7.56
N SER A 9 -4.34 -10.39 -7.56
CA SER A 9 -5.25 -10.64 -8.67
C SER A 9 -6.17 -9.45 -9.01
N PHE A 10 -6.43 -8.58 -8.05
CA PHE A 10 -7.36 -7.47 -8.22
C PHE A 10 -6.66 -6.13 -8.45
N THR A 11 -5.32 -6.13 -8.56
CA THR A 11 -4.54 -4.91 -8.75
C THR A 11 -4.71 -4.36 -10.16
N PRO A 12 -5.25 -3.14 -10.34
CA PRO A 12 -5.38 -2.55 -11.67
C PRO A 12 -4.03 -2.07 -12.20
N PRO A 13 -3.88 -1.92 -13.53
CA PRO A 13 -2.60 -1.55 -14.14
C PRO A 13 -1.91 -0.32 -13.58
N PRO A 14 -2.60 0.82 -13.34
CA PRO A 14 -1.92 1.98 -12.76
C PRO A 14 -1.35 1.71 -11.37
N LEU A 15 -2.05 0.90 -10.57
CA LEU A 15 -1.58 0.53 -9.24
C LEU A 15 -0.39 -0.43 -9.31
N LYS A 16 -0.37 -1.31 -10.32
CA LYS A 16 0.79 -2.19 -10.56
C LYS A 16 2.07 -1.39 -10.75
N LYS A 17 1.97 -0.26 -11.46
CA LYS A 17 3.10 0.61 -11.71
C LYS A 17 3.66 1.20 -10.42
N ILE A 18 2.77 1.68 -9.56
CA ILE A 18 3.15 2.22 -8.25
C ILE A 18 3.78 1.10 -7.40
N ASN A 19 3.15 -0.07 -7.39
CA ASN A 19 3.65 -1.23 -6.65
C ASN A 19 5.04 -1.66 -7.13
N GLN A 20 5.28 -1.58 -8.43
CA GLN A 20 6.59 -1.90 -9.00
C GLN A 20 7.66 -0.94 -8.47
N GLY A 21 7.35 0.35 -8.42
CA GLY A 21 8.25 1.34 -7.83
C GLY A 21 8.56 1.04 -6.37
N LEU A 22 7.55 0.65 -5.60
CA LEU A 22 7.74 0.26 -4.21
C LEU A 22 8.57 -1.02 -4.08
N ALA A 23 8.33 -2.00 -4.94
CA ALA A 23 9.10 -3.24 -4.92
C ALA A 23 10.58 -2.99 -5.20
N GLU A 24 10.87 -2.15 -6.18
CA GLU A 24 12.25 -1.78 -6.51
C GLU A 24 12.92 -1.04 -5.35
N LEU A 25 12.21 -0.08 -4.76
CA LEU A 25 12.74 0.70 -3.65
C LEU A 25 13.01 -0.17 -2.42
N THR A 26 12.10 -1.09 -2.10
CA THR A 26 12.23 -1.94 -0.93
C THR A 26 13.25 -3.06 -1.10
N SER A 27 13.70 -3.30 -2.34
CA SER A 27 14.78 -4.24 -2.62
C SER A 27 16.16 -3.63 -2.38
N ASP A 28 16.23 -2.32 -2.26
CA ASP A 28 17.49 -1.62 -2.04
C ASP A 28 18.01 -1.90 -0.62
N LEU A 29 19.33 -1.95 -0.47
CA LEU A 29 19.97 -2.13 0.83
C LEU A 29 19.79 -0.89 1.73
N ASP A 30 19.69 0.28 1.11
CA ASP A 30 19.52 1.55 1.83
C ASP A 30 18.38 2.33 1.18
N PRO A 31 17.12 1.91 1.43
CA PRO A 31 15.97 2.53 0.77
C PRO A 31 15.73 3.95 1.26
N ASP A 32 15.32 4.81 0.33
CA ASP A 32 15.02 6.22 0.62
C ASP A 32 13.62 6.34 1.25
N GLU A 33 13.58 6.76 2.51
CA GLU A 33 12.33 6.91 3.24
C GLU A 33 11.39 7.92 2.59
N SER A 34 11.92 9.05 2.10
CA SER A 34 11.11 10.08 1.43
C SER A 34 10.42 9.53 0.19
N ASN A 35 11.14 8.77 -0.62
CA ASN A 35 10.56 8.14 -1.80
C ASN A 35 9.54 7.08 -1.43
N PHE A 36 9.80 6.33 -0.38
CA PHE A 36 8.84 5.35 0.13
C PHE A 36 7.53 6.04 0.51
N LEU A 37 7.60 7.11 1.30
CA LEU A 37 6.41 7.86 1.75
C LEU A 37 5.67 8.48 0.58
N LYS A 38 6.39 8.99 -0.42
CA LYS A 38 5.79 9.55 -1.62
C LYS A 38 4.99 8.49 -2.38
N LEU A 39 5.58 7.31 -2.57
CA LEU A 39 4.91 6.22 -3.29
C LEU A 39 3.70 5.68 -2.54
N VAL A 40 3.77 5.55 -1.22
CA VAL A 40 2.60 5.08 -0.45
C VAL A 40 1.50 6.13 -0.44
N THR A 41 1.83 7.41 -0.50
CA THR A 41 0.84 8.49 -0.61
C THR A 41 0.14 8.43 -1.97
N GLU A 42 0.90 8.29 -3.05
CA GLU A 42 0.34 8.12 -4.40
C GLU A 42 -0.57 6.91 -4.47
N ARG A 43 -0.15 5.81 -3.83
CA ARG A 43 -0.90 4.57 -3.76
C ARG A 43 -2.24 4.78 -3.05
N ASP A 44 -2.20 5.45 -1.90
CA ASP A 44 -3.41 5.74 -1.12
C ASP A 44 -4.41 6.58 -1.91
N GLU A 45 -3.93 7.64 -2.56
CA GLU A 45 -4.78 8.50 -3.37
C GLU A 45 -5.42 7.74 -4.52
N PHE A 46 -4.65 6.90 -5.21
CA PHE A 46 -5.19 6.09 -6.29
C PHE A 46 -6.29 5.15 -5.77
N ILE A 47 -6.03 4.48 -4.65
CA ILE A 47 -6.98 3.52 -4.09
C ILE A 47 -8.28 4.19 -3.68
N GLN A 48 -8.23 5.36 -3.05
CA GLN A 48 -9.43 6.08 -2.64
C GLN A 48 -10.31 6.40 -3.86
N ASN A 49 -9.70 6.85 -4.95
CA ASN A 49 -10.43 7.14 -6.18
C ASN A 49 -10.94 5.87 -6.87
N TYR A 50 -10.11 4.84 -6.89
CA TYR A 50 -10.46 3.57 -7.52
C TYR A 50 -11.66 2.90 -6.86
N LEU A 51 -11.74 2.96 -5.54
CA LEU A 51 -12.86 2.37 -4.80
C LEU A 51 -14.18 2.97 -5.22
N LEU A 52 -14.20 4.24 -5.63
CA LEU A 52 -15.43 4.90 -6.09
C LEU A 52 -15.94 4.33 -7.41
N THR A 53 -15.11 3.64 -8.16
CA THR A 53 -15.47 3.07 -9.47
C THR A 53 -15.91 1.62 -9.37
N LEU A 54 -15.73 0.96 -8.23
CA LEU A 54 -16.02 -0.46 -8.06
C LEU A 54 -17.43 -0.70 -7.52
N GLN A 55 -18.04 -1.81 -7.98
CA GLN A 55 -19.28 -2.30 -7.40
C GLN A 55 -18.98 -3.01 -6.09
N ASP A 56 -20.01 -3.16 -5.23
CA ASP A 56 -19.83 -3.69 -3.88
C ASP A 56 -19.08 -5.02 -3.83
N HIS A 57 -19.44 -5.94 -4.73
CA HIS A 57 -18.78 -7.24 -4.81
C HIS A 57 -17.29 -7.11 -5.09
N ASP A 58 -16.93 -6.27 -6.06
CA ASP A 58 -15.53 -6.06 -6.43
C ASP A 58 -14.78 -5.30 -5.34
N LYS A 59 -15.45 -4.39 -4.64
CA LYS A 59 -14.85 -3.67 -3.51
C LYS A 59 -14.40 -4.64 -2.42
N VAL A 60 -15.27 -5.59 -2.05
CA VAL A 60 -14.94 -6.57 -1.01
C VAL A 60 -13.69 -7.36 -1.35
N ASN A 61 -13.62 -7.86 -2.58
CA ASN A 61 -12.46 -8.63 -3.04
C ASN A 61 -11.19 -7.78 -3.05
N PHE A 62 -11.27 -6.58 -3.62
CA PHE A 62 -10.13 -5.68 -3.71
C PHE A 62 -9.63 -5.27 -2.32
N VAL A 63 -10.55 -4.85 -1.45
CA VAL A 63 -10.23 -4.38 -0.10
C VAL A 63 -9.61 -5.49 0.74
N SER A 64 -10.13 -6.71 0.67
CA SER A 64 -9.57 -7.85 1.40
C SER A 64 -8.10 -8.08 1.04
N ALA A 65 -7.79 -8.01 -0.26
CA ALA A 65 -6.40 -8.16 -0.72
C ALA A 65 -5.54 -6.97 -0.29
N GLU A 66 -6.08 -5.75 -0.39
CA GLU A 66 -5.35 -4.54 -0.04
C GLU A 66 -5.04 -4.43 1.45
N LEU A 67 -5.89 -4.96 2.31
CA LEU A 67 -5.61 -4.95 3.75
C LEU A 67 -4.32 -5.71 4.07
N LYS A 68 -4.07 -6.81 3.38
CA LYS A 68 -2.84 -7.59 3.55
C LYS A 68 -1.63 -6.82 3.06
N VAL A 69 -1.76 -6.16 1.90
CA VAL A 69 -0.69 -5.36 1.32
C VAL A 69 -0.36 -4.19 2.23
N ASN A 70 -1.38 -3.48 2.71
CA ASN A 70 -1.18 -2.33 3.58
C ASN A 70 -0.49 -2.73 4.89
N GLY A 71 -0.86 -3.87 5.46
CA GLY A 71 -0.21 -4.41 6.64
C GLY A 71 1.27 -4.70 6.41
N ALA A 72 1.61 -5.26 5.24
CA ALA A 72 2.99 -5.52 4.88
C ALA A 72 3.80 -4.23 4.74
N LEU A 73 3.20 -3.20 4.15
CA LEU A 73 3.87 -1.90 4.00
C LEU A 73 4.12 -1.23 5.35
N VAL A 74 3.15 -1.30 6.26
CA VAL A 74 3.31 -0.77 7.63
C VAL A 74 4.45 -1.49 8.34
N ALA A 75 4.45 -2.83 8.30
CA ALA A 75 5.48 -3.62 8.95
C ALA A 75 6.86 -3.31 8.38
N TYR A 76 6.96 -3.19 7.05
CA TYR A 76 8.21 -2.85 6.40
C TYR A 76 8.73 -1.49 6.87
N ALA A 77 7.87 -0.48 6.92
CA ALA A 77 8.26 0.87 7.31
C ALA A 77 8.71 0.93 8.78
N GLN A 78 8.00 0.23 9.65
CA GLN A 78 8.38 0.19 11.06
C GLN A 78 9.72 -0.50 11.27
N GLU A 79 9.98 -1.57 10.53
CA GLU A 79 11.22 -2.32 10.64
C GLU A 79 12.40 -1.61 9.98
N SER A 80 12.19 -1.13 8.74
CA SER A 80 13.28 -0.58 7.92
C SER A 80 13.63 0.86 8.24
N PHE A 81 12.63 1.67 8.57
CA PHE A 81 12.82 3.09 8.86
C PHE A 81 12.61 3.42 10.34
N LYS A 82 12.25 2.43 11.13
CA LYS A 82 11.89 2.61 12.55
C LYS A 82 10.82 3.69 12.71
N ALA A 83 9.94 3.81 11.72
CA ALA A 83 8.90 4.80 11.71
C ALA A 83 7.83 4.51 12.76
N SER A 84 7.35 5.57 13.41
CA SER A 84 6.22 5.45 14.34
C SER A 84 4.91 5.41 13.56
N LEU A 85 3.83 4.95 14.19
CA LEU A 85 2.51 4.98 13.58
C LEU A 85 2.09 6.39 13.20
N LYS A 86 2.56 7.39 13.95
CA LYS A 86 2.29 8.79 13.64
C LYS A 86 2.92 9.20 12.32
N GLN A 87 4.15 8.75 12.05
CA GLN A 87 4.83 9.03 10.79
C GLN A 87 4.20 8.29 9.62
N LEU A 88 3.48 7.20 9.90
CA LEU A 88 2.81 6.38 8.90
C LEU A 88 1.33 6.72 8.75
N THR A 89 0.97 7.99 8.96
CA THR A 89 -0.41 8.46 8.96
C THR A 89 -1.21 7.97 7.75
N HIS A 90 -0.63 8.06 6.55
CA HIS A 90 -1.33 7.63 5.33
C HIS A 90 -1.62 6.13 5.33
N LEU A 91 -0.66 5.31 5.74
CA LEU A 91 -0.85 3.85 5.77
C LEU A 91 -1.87 3.44 6.84
N VAL A 92 -1.80 4.05 8.01
CA VAL A 92 -2.74 3.76 9.11
C VAL A 92 -4.14 4.19 8.72
N ARG A 93 -4.29 5.39 8.14
CA ARG A 93 -5.58 5.91 7.69
C ARG A 93 -6.16 5.02 6.59
N GLY A 94 -5.33 4.62 5.62
CA GLY A 94 -5.76 3.73 4.55
C GLY A 94 -6.24 2.39 5.08
N ARG A 95 -5.55 1.83 6.08
CA ARG A 95 -5.94 0.57 6.70
C ARG A 95 -7.29 0.67 7.40
N LYS A 96 -7.55 1.78 8.08
CA LYS A 96 -8.84 2.03 8.72
C LYS A 96 -9.96 2.20 7.71
N ALA A 97 -9.71 2.94 6.64
CA ALA A 97 -10.69 3.15 5.58
C ALA A 97 -11.04 1.82 4.90
N LEU A 98 -10.03 1.00 4.60
CA LEU A 98 -10.23 -0.29 3.97
C LEU A 98 -11.04 -1.24 4.84
N LYS A 99 -10.85 -1.22 6.16
CA LYS A 99 -11.60 -2.08 7.09
C LYS A 99 -13.11 -1.85 7.03
N LYS A 100 -13.56 -0.66 6.64
CA LYS A 100 -14.99 -0.35 6.55
C LYS A 100 -15.70 -1.16 5.47
N TYR A 101 -14.96 -1.66 4.49
CA TYR A 101 -15.52 -2.41 3.36
C TYR A 101 -15.43 -3.92 3.54
N LYS A 102 -14.87 -4.36 4.63
CA LYS A 102 -14.67 -5.79 4.89
C LYS A 102 -15.84 -6.46 5.70
#